data_0379b55ded0cf938bb389572566e9a12
#
_entry.id   0379b55ded0cf938bb389572566e9a12
#
_cell.length_a   1.000
_cell.length_b   1.000
_cell.length_c   1.000
_cell.angle_alpha   90.00
_cell.angle_beta   90.00
_cell.angle_gamma   90.00
#
_symmetry.space_group_name_H-M   'P 1'
#
loop_
_entity.id
_entity.type
_entity.pdbx_description
1 polymer ?
#
loop_
_entity_poly.entity_id
_entity_poly.type
_entity_poly.pdbx_seq_one_letter_code
_entity_poly.pdbx_strand_id
1 'polypeptide(L)'
;MKRLLKIGVLGAGHLGKIHLRCILQADQVYALAGFYDPNPDTSRETALQFNIRAFPSAEALIEAVDVVDIVTPTPSHFALAEKAILAGKHVFVEKPLTRTLEEAQQLIQLSRAHRVQVQVGHVERFNPALLALKGQDLNPMFIEAHRLASFNPRGADVSVVLDLMIHDLDIV
;
A
#
# COMPACT_ATOMS: atom_id res chain seq x y z
N MET A 1 -1.36 8.15 27.52
CA MET A 1 -1.98 7.42 26.40
C MET A 1 -1.09 7.56 25.17
N LYS A 2 -0.83 6.47 24.44
CA LYS A 2 -0.06 6.54 23.20
C LYS A 2 -0.90 7.29 22.16
N ARG A 3 -0.34 8.31 21.50
CA ARG A 3 -1.04 9.05 20.42
C ARG A 3 -1.29 8.10 19.26
N LEU A 4 -2.55 8.00 18.80
CA LEU A 4 -2.87 7.28 17.58
C LEU A 4 -2.31 8.03 16.36
N LEU A 5 -1.78 7.30 15.39
CA LEU A 5 -1.35 7.87 14.12
C LEU A 5 -2.58 8.13 13.25
N LYS A 6 -2.71 9.35 12.75
CA LYS A 6 -3.74 9.67 11.75
C LYS A 6 -3.31 9.08 10.42
N ILE A 7 -4.17 8.27 9.81
CA ILE A 7 -3.93 7.63 8.52
C ILE A 7 -5.01 7.99 7.52
N GLY A 8 -4.64 8.17 6.26
CA GLY A 8 -5.56 8.40 5.15
C GLY A 8 -5.22 7.53 3.96
N VAL A 9 -6.23 7.10 3.23
CA VAL A 9 -6.10 6.16 2.09
C VAL A 9 -6.26 6.90 0.77
N LEU A 10 -5.29 6.74 -0.12
CA LEU A 10 -5.35 7.19 -1.51
C LEU A 10 -5.72 6.00 -2.42
N GLY A 11 -6.87 6.09 -3.06
CA GLY A 11 -7.48 5.03 -3.85
C GLY A 11 -8.52 4.24 -3.05
N ALA A 12 -9.77 4.24 -3.51
CA ALA A 12 -10.90 3.55 -2.89
C ALA A 12 -11.51 2.49 -3.80
N GLY A 13 -10.70 1.93 -4.70
CA GLY A 13 -11.05 0.78 -5.51
C GLY A 13 -11.25 -0.48 -4.66
N HIS A 14 -11.26 -1.65 -5.31
CA HIS A 14 -11.48 -2.93 -4.59
C HIS A 14 -10.49 -3.13 -3.42
N LEU A 15 -9.19 -2.97 -3.67
CA LEU A 15 -8.15 -3.14 -2.65
C LEU A 15 -8.19 -2.03 -1.60
N GLY A 16 -8.42 -0.77 -2.01
CA GLY A 16 -8.55 0.35 -1.08
C GLY A 16 -9.69 0.16 -0.07
N LYS A 17 -10.82 -0.40 -0.49
CA LYS A 17 -11.93 -0.78 0.41
C LYS A 17 -11.53 -1.86 1.42
N ILE A 18 -10.61 -2.76 1.06
CA ILE A 18 -10.04 -3.75 1.99
C ILE A 18 -9.15 -3.04 3.01
N HIS A 19 -8.26 -2.15 2.58
CA HIS A 19 -7.40 -1.37 3.47
C HIS A 19 -8.22 -0.54 4.45
N LEU A 20 -9.27 0.15 3.98
CA LEU A 20 -10.17 0.90 4.86
C LEU A 20 -10.76 0.02 5.98
N ARG A 21 -11.19 -1.22 5.66
CA ARG A 21 -11.69 -2.16 6.67
C ARG A 21 -10.62 -2.57 7.67
N CYS A 22 -9.41 -2.90 7.18
CA CYS A 22 -8.30 -3.28 8.04
C CYS A 22 -7.87 -2.14 8.97
N ILE A 23 -7.82 -0.91 8.48
CA ILE A 23 -7.49 0.27 9.28
C ILE A 23 -8.56 0.53 10.35
N LEU A 24 -9.85 0.40 10.01
CA LEU A 24 -10.94 0.53 10.98
C LEU A 24 -10.89 -0.53 12.08
N GLN A 25 -10.38 -1.74 11.79
CA GLN A 25 -10.17 -2.79 12.79
C GLN A 25 -8.93 -2.55 13.66
N ALA A 26 -7.98 -1.75 13.18
CA ALA A 26 -6.73 -1.40 13.88
C ALA A 26 -6.86 -0.07 14.66
N ASP A 27 -8.01 0.21 15.23
CA ASP A 27 -8.39 1.45 15.91
C ASP A 27 -7.55 1.77 17.17
N GLN A 28 -6.82 0.78 17.70
CA GLN A 28 -5.87 0.96 18.79
C GLN A 28 -4.51 1.54 18.34
N VAL A 29 -4.25 1.57 17.02
CA VAL A 29 -2.99 2.05 16.43
C VAL A 29 -3.25 3.28 15.57
N TYR A 30 -4.33 3.26 14.80
CA TYR A 30 -4.65 4.26 13.78
C TYR A 30 -5.97 4.97 14.08
N ALA A 31 -5.98 6.26 13.76
CA ALA A 31 -7.20 7.05 13.60
C ALA A 31 -7.40 7.32 12.10
N LEU A 32 -8.35 6.65 11.47
CA LEU A 32 -8.68 6.86 10.06
C LEU A 32 -9.24 8.28 9.87
N ALA A 33 -8.50 9.13 9.15
CA ALA A 33 -8.93 10.49 8.84
C ALA A 33 -9.92 10.55 7.67
N GLY A 34 -9.83 9.58 6.76
CA GLY A 34 -10.66 9.47 5.57
C GLY A 34 -9.87 8.92 4.37
N PHE A 35 -10.40 9.15 3.19
CA PHE A 35 -9.79 8.68 1.94
C PHE A 35 -9.95 9.72 0.82
N TYR A 36 -9.23 9.50 -0.28
CA TYR A 36 -9.42 10.21 -1.54
C TYR A 36 -9.45 9.22 -2.70
N ASP A 37 -10.38 9.42 -3.62
CA ASP A 37 -10.43 8.74 -4.91
C ASP A 37 -10.81 9.77 -5.99
N PRO A 38 -10.12 9.79 -7.15
CA PRO A 38 -10.43 10.76 -8.21
C PRO A 38 -11.77 10.49 -8.91
N ASN A 39 -12.30 9.27 -8.81
CA ASN A 39 -13.60 8.94 -9.36
C ASN A 39 -14.71 9.38 -8.39
N PRO A 40 -15.60 10.32 -8.77
CA PRO A 40 -16.61 10.88 -7.89
C PRO A 40 -17.66 9.86 -7.45
N ASP A 41 -17.98 8.88 -8.28
CA ASP A 41 -18.97 7.85 -7.94
C ASP A 41 -18.37 6.87 -6.93
N THR A 42 -17.14 6.37 -7.16
CA THR A 42 -16.39 5.56 -6.19
C THR A 42 -16.24 6.29 -4.86
N SER A 43 -15.92 7.59 -4.91
CA SER A 43 -15.77 8.42 -3.72
C SER A 43 -17.08 8.51 -2.93
N ARG A 44 -18.20 8.80 -3.61
CA ARG A 44 -19.52 8.89 -2.98
C ARG A 44 -19.98 7.57 -2.36
N GLU A 45 -19.88 6.49 -3.14
CA GLU A 45 -20.28 5.15 -2.67
C GLU A 45 -19.46 4.71 -1.45
N THR A 46 -18.13 4.90 -1.50
CA THR A 46 -17.23 4.51 -0.41
C THR A 46 -17.48 5.33 0.84
N ALA A 47 -17.70 6.64 0.73
CA ALA A 47 -18.02 7.50 1.86
C ALA A 47 -19.30 7.05 2.56
N LEU A 48 -20.36 6.71 1.79
CA LEU A 48 -21.61 6.19 2.33
C LEU A 48 -21.45 4.79 2.94
N GLN A 49 -20.76 3.89 2.24
CA GLN A 49 -20.57 2.49 2.66
C GLN A 49 -19.86 2.38 4.01
N PHE A 50 -18.85 3.19 4.24
CA PHE A 50 -17.99 3.12 5.43
C PHE A 50 -18.31 4.21 6.47
N ASN A 51 -19.18 5.14 6.12
CA ASN A 51 -19.48 6.35 6.93
C ASN A 51 -18.19 7.12 7.29
N ILE A 52 -17.32 7.35 6.29
CA ILE A 52 -16.03 8.03 6.44
C ILE A 52 -15.94 9.23 5.51
N ARG A 53 -15.05 10.17 5.86
CA ARG A 53 -14.81 11.38 5.09
C ARG A 53 -14.11 11.08 3.79
N ALA A 54 -14.65 11.57 2.65
CA ALA A 54 -13.94 11.73 1.40
C ALA A 54 -13.25 13.10 1.37
N PHE A 55 -11.95 13.13 1.05
CA PHE A 55 -11.19 14.36 0.85
C PHE A 55 -11.38 14.89 -0.57
N PRO A 56 -11.30 16.22 -0.80
CA PRO A 56 -11.47 16.81 -2.12
C PRO A 56 -10.27 16.58 -3.05
N SER A 57 -9.10 16.30 -2.51
CA SER A 57 -7.87 16.01 -3.27
C SER A 57 -6.90 15.17 -2.48
N ALA A 58 -5.91 14.58 -3.17
CA ALA A 58 -4.81 13.85 -2.56
C ALA A 58 -3.98 14.76 -1.64
N GLU A 59 -3.74 15.98 -2.06
CA GLU A 59 -2.99 16.98 -1.30
C GLU A 59 -3.68 17.32 0.03
N ALA A 60 -4.99 17.55 0.00
CA ALA A 60 -5.76 17.83 1.21
C ALA A 60 -5.75 16.67 2.20
N LEU A 61 -5.71 15.43 1.71
CA LEU A 61 -5.57 14.25 2.55
C LEU A 61 -4.15 14.18 3.14
N ILE A 62 -3.11 14.32 2.30
CA ILE A 62 -1.71 14.26 2.71
C ILE A 62 -1.44 15.27 3.84
N GLU A 63 -1.92 16.48 3.73
CA GLU A 63 -1.74 17.51 4.75
C GLU A 63 -2.37 17.13 6.10
N ALA A 64 -3.52 16.44 6.08
CA ALA A 64 -4.33 16.17 7.26
C ALA A 64 -3.87 14.97 8.11
N VAL A 65 -2.90 14.15 7.63
CA VAL A 65 -2.54 12.87 8.23
C VAL A 65 -1.09 12.78 8.67
N ASP A 66 -0.74 11.77 9.44
CA ASP A 66 0.62 11.38 9.81
C ASP A 66 1.15 10.29 8.85
N VAL A 67 0.26 9.44 8.35
CA VAL A 67 0.56 8.29 7.46
C VAL A 67 -0.35 8.34 6.23
N VAL A 68 0.23 8.16 5.06
CA VAL A 68 -0.49 8.03 3.78
C VAL A 68 -0.41 6.58 3.32
N ASP A 69 -1.57 5.97 3.11
CA ASP A 69 -1.73 4.62 2.57
C ASP A 69 -2.10 4.71 1.08
N ILE A 70 -1.19 4.28 0.20
CA ILE A 70 -1.32 4.43 -1.26
C ILE A 70 -1.73 3.09 -1.87
N VAL A 71 -2.98 3.02 -2.32
CA VAL A 71 -3.64 1.83 -2.89
C VAL A 71 -4.21 2.14 -4.28
N THR A 72 -3.56 3.03 -4.97
CA THR A 72 -3.91 3.46 -6.34
C THR A 72 -3.30 2.51 -7.38
N PRO A 73 -3.60 2.65 -8.68
CA PRO A 73 -2.83 1.99 -9.74
C PRO A 73 -1.34 2.38 -9.71
N THR A 74 -0.47 1.42 -10.01
CA THR A 74 0.99 1.54 -9.95
C THR A 74 1.58 2.80 -10.61
N PRO A 75 1.06 3.28 -11.77
CA PRO A 75 1.60 4.49 -12.40
C PRO A 75 1.58 5.75 -11.53
N SER A 76 0.72 5.79 -10.51
CA SER A 76 0.62 6.94 -9.60
C SER A 76 1.40 6.79 -8.29
N HIS A 77 1.96 5.60 -7.99
CA HIS A 77 2.63 5.31 -6.73
C HIS A 77 3.79 6.28 -6.46
N PHE A 78 4.71 6.41 -7.43
CA PHE A 78 5.88 7.29 -7.27
C PHE A 78 5.48 8.72 -6.94
N ALA A 79 4.64 9.34 -7.77
CA ALA A 79 4.27 10.75 -7.60
C ALA A 79 3.52 11.03 -6.29
N LEU A 80 2.67 10.10 -5.85
CA LEU A 80 1.93 10.24 -4.59
C LEU A 80 2.84 10.00 -3.38
N ALA A 81 3.72 8.99 -3.44
CA ALA A 81 4.69 8.71 -2.39
C ALA A 81 5.70 9.86 -2.23
N GLU A 82 6.22 10.39 -3.34
CA GLU A 82 7.11 11.56 -3.34
C GLU A 82 6.44 12.76 -2.65
N LYS A 83 5.21 13.12 -3.04
CA LYS A 83 4.46 14.22 -2.42
C LYS A 83 4.30 14.00 -0.91
N ALA A 84 3.93 12.79 -0.48
CA ALA A 84 3.75 12.47 0.92
C ALA A 84 5.07 12.57 1.70
N ILE A 85 6.18 12.05 1.16
CA ILE A 85 7.50 12.10 1.78
C ILE A 85 7.97 13.56 1.91
N LEU A 86 7.85 14.37 0.85
CA LEU A 86 8.21 15.79 0.87
C LEU A 86 7.39 16.58 1.89
N ALA A 87 6.14 16.18 2.15
CA ALA A 87 5.30 16.73 3.21
C ALA A 87 5.62 16.16 4.62
N GLY A 88 6.68 15.35 4.76
CA GLY A 88 7.10 14.78 6.03
C GLY A 88 6.18 13.68 6.57
N LYS A 89 5.43 12.98 5.68
CA LYS A 89 4.49 11.92 6.08
C LYS A 89 5.13 10.54 5.92
N HIS A 90 4.78 9.63 6.81
CA HIS A 90 5.06 8.21 6.61
C HIS A 90 4.19 7.66 5.49
N VAL A 91 4.69 6.66 4.77
CA VAL A 91 4.00 6.09 3.60
C VAL A 91 3.89 4.58 3.75
N PHE A 92 2.70 4.06 3.58
CA PHE A 92 2.46 2.69 3.16
C PHE A 92 2.07 2.73 1.69
N VAL A 93 2.66 1.87 0.86
CA VAL A 93 2.34 1.82 -0.57
C VAL A 93 2.21 0.37 -1.01
N GLU A 94 1.18 0.07 -1.79
CA GLU A 94 0.99 -1.26 -2.35
C GLU A 94 2.10 -1.65 -3.33
N LYS A 95 2.28 -2.95 -3.47
CA LYS A 95 3.20 -3.52 -4.46
C LYS A 95 2.66 -3.29 -5.90
N PRO A 96 3.54 -3.15 -6.88
CA PRO A 96 4.97 -2.86 -6.75
C PRO A 96 5.19 -1.44 -6.24
N LEU A 97 6.31 -1.20 -5.53
CA LEU A 97 6.63 0.14 -4.99
C LEU A 97 6.52 1.24 -6.05
N THR A 98 7.11 0.99 -7.21
CA THR A 98 7.18 1.90 -8.36
C THR A 98 7.21 1.10 -9.66
N ARG A 99 7.20 1.80 -10.80
CA ARG A 99 7.32 1.18 -12.13
C ARG A 99 8.77 0.90 -12.51
N THR A 100 9.72 1.70 -12.04
CA THR A 100 11.13 1.59 -12.38
C THR A 100 12.01 1.56 -11.14
N LEU A 101 13.24 1.05 -11.32
CA LEU A 101 14.24 1.00 -10.25
C LEU A 101 14.70 2.40 -9.84
N GLU A 102 14.82 3.31 -10.81
CA GLU A 102 15.23 4.70 -10.58
C GLU A 102 14.24 5.44 -9.68
N GLU A 103 12.94 5.28 -9.94
CA GLU A 103 11.87 5.82 -9.08
C GLU A 103 11.97 5.25 -7.65
N ALA A 104 12.20 3.93 -7.51
CA ALA A 104 12.35 3.30 -6.21
C ALA A 104 13.58 3.83 -5.44
N GLN A 105 14.71 3.96 -6.12
CA GLN A 105 15.93 4.53 -5.53
C GLN A 105 15.73 5.98 -5.08
N GLN A 106 15.02 6.77 -5.86
CA GLN A 106 14.68 8.14 -5.51
C GLN A 106 13.80 8.21 -4.24
N LEU A 107 12.77 7.37 -4.13
CA LEU A 107 11.95 7.32 -2.92
C LEU A 107 12.76 6.92 -1.68
N ILE A 108 13.71 5.98 -1.82
CA ILE A 108 14.61 5.59 -0.72
C ILE A 108 15.47 6.78 -0.27
N GLN A 109 16.03 7.55 -1.21
CA GLN A 109 16.82 8.73 -0.88
C GLN A 109 15.97 9.81 -0.18
N LEU A 110 14.78 10.10 -0.71
CA LEU A 110 13.85 11.05 -0.15
C LEU A 110 13.40 10.64 1.26
N SER A 111 13.05 9.38 1.48
CA SER A 111 12.61 8.89 2.79
C SER A 111 13.68 9.06 3.86
N ARG A 112 14.95 8.82 3.51
CA ARG A 112 16.10 9.04 4.40
C ARG A 112 16.32 10.52 4.69
N ALA A 113 16.28 11.37 3.65
CA ALA A 113 16.47 12.81 3.78
C ALA A 113 15.38 13.45 4.67
N HIS A 114 14.14 13.03 4.52
CA HIS A 114 12.99 13.54 5.28
C HIS A 114 12.74 12.77 6.60
N ARG A 115 13.53 11.72 6.89
CA ARG A 115 13.41 10.88 8.11
C ARG A 115 12.01 10.29 8.31
N VAL A 116 11.37 9.89 7.23
CA VAL A 116 10.08 9.21 7.24
C VAL A 116 10.24 7.73 6.90
N GLN A 117 9.27 6.91 7.32
CA GLN A 117 9.22 5.49 7.00
C GLN A 117 8.41 5.29 5.73
N VAL A 118 8.92 4.42 4.86
CA VAL A 118 8.19 3.91 3.69
C VAL A 118 8.09 2.39 3.82
N GLN A 119 6.86 1.88 3.85
CA GLN A 119 6.55 0.46 3.92
C GLN A 119 5.89 0.03 2.63
N VAL A 120 6.36 -1.06 2.04
CA VAL A 120 5.73 -1.68 0.86
C VAL A 120 4.79 -2.81 1.29
N GLY A 121 3.66 -2.93 0.61
CA GLY A 121 2.59 -3.89 0.88
C GLY A 121 2.92 -5.33 0.43
N HIS A 122 4.03 -5.91 0.88
CA HIS A 122 4.38 -7.31 0.66
C HIS A 122 3.58 -8.21 1.62
N VAL A 123 2.29 -8.32 1.37
CA VAL A 123 1.33 -8.99 2.27
C VAL A 123 1.60 -10.49 2.44
N GLU A 124 2.20 -11.14 1.44
CA GLU A 124 2.51 -12.57 1.52
C GLU A 124 3.52 -12.93 2.63
N ARG A 125 4.32 -11.97 3.10
CA ARG A 125 5.16 -12.16 4.30
C ARG A 125 4.37 -12.52 5.56
N PHE A 126 3.08 -12.21 5.58
CA PHE A 126 2.15 -12.48 6.68
C PHE A 126 1.19 -13.62 6.38
N ASN A 127 1.40 -14.35 5.26
CA ASN A 127 0.62 -15.53 4.93
C ASN A 127 0.78 -16.59 6.05
N PRO A 128 -0.32 -17.12 6.62
CA PRO A 128 -0.25 -18.10 7.70
C PRO A 128 0.61 -19.32 7.38
N ALA A 129 0.64 -19.78 6.11
CA ALA A 129 1.49 -20.88 5.69
C ALA A 129 2.98 -20.56 5.83
N LEU A 130 3.39 -19.31 5.51
CA LEU A 130 4.78 -18.86 5.69
C LEU A 130 5.11 -18.62 7.16
N LEU A 131 4.18 -18.05 7.92
CA LEU A 131 4.36 -17.83 9.34
C LEU A 131 4.54 -19.16 10.10
N ALA A 132 3.93 -20.26 9.62
CA ALA A 132 4.11 -21.59 10.19
C ALA A 132 5.54 -22.14 10.01
N LEU A 133 6.29 -21.64 9.03
CA LEU A 133 7.69 -22.00 8.80
C LEU A 133 8.67 -21.16 9.62
N LYS A 134 8.18 -20.12 10.29
CA LYS A 134 9.03 -19.21 11.09
C LYS A 134 9.69 -19.97 12.23
N GLY A 135 11.03 -19.89 12.27
CA GLY A 135 11.83 -20.58 13.28
C GLY A 135 12.34 -21.95 12.83
N GLN A 136 11.99 -22.41 11.64
CA GLN A 136 12.62 -23.54 11.00
C GLN A 136 13.88 -23.08 10.26
N ASP A 137 14.98 -23.84 10.38
CA ASP A 137 16.21 -23.58 9.63
C ASP A 137 16.07 -24.21 8.23
N LEU A 138 15.52 -23.42 7.30
CA LEU A 138 15.31 -23.84 5.92
C LEU A 138 16.56 -23.50 5.11
N ASN A 139 17.21 -24.53 4.56
CA ASN A 139 18.34 -24.39 3.64
C ASN A 139 18.03 -25.09 2.32
N PRO A 140 17.10 -24.54 1.50
CA PRO A 140 16.70 -25.20 0.26
C PRO A 140 17.81 -25.12 -0.79
N MET A 141 18.11 -26.25 -1.42
CA MET A 141 19.00 -26.30 -2.58
C MET A 141 18.28 -25.97 -3.90
N PHE A 142 16.95 -26.06 -3.91
CA PHE A 142 16.10 -25.76 -5.05
C PHE A 142 14.73 -25.29 -4.59
N ILE A 143 14.19 -24.28 -5.26
CA ILE A 143 12.84 -23.77 -5.00
C ILE A 143 12.10 -23.69 -6.33
N GLU A 144 10.89 -24.19 -6.35
CA GLU A 144 9.97 -24.12 -7.47
C GLU A 144 8.65 -23.53 -7.01
N ALA A 145 8.16 -22.50 -7.72
CA ALA A 145 6.90 -21.84 -7.41
C ALA A 145 5.98 -21.82 -8.62
N HIS A 146 4.71 -22.19 -8.45
CA HIS A 146 3.69 -22.18 -9.48
C HIS A 146 2.53 -21.26 -9.07
N ARG A 147 2.24 -20.23 -9.87
CA ARG A 147 1.06 -19.39 -9.74
C ARG A 147 0.14 -19.58 -10.95
N LEU A 148 -0.71 -20.58 -10.83
CA LEU A 148 -1.67 -20.94 -11.88
C LEU A 148 -3.04 -20.38 -11.52
N ALA A 149 -3.53 -19.43 -12.31
CA ALA A 149 -4.84 -18.82 -12.15
C ALA A 149 -5.48 -18.53 -13.52
N SER A 150 -6.81 -18.47 -13.55
CA SER A 150 -7.52 -17.95 -14.72
C SER A 150 -7.15 -16.50 -14.95
N PHE A 151 -7.13 -16.08 -16.22
CA PHE A 151 -6.83 -14.70 -16.58
C PHE A 151 -7.73 -13.73 -15.81
N ASN A 152 -7.12 -12.75 -15.19
CA ASN A 152 -7.80 -11.64 -14.53
C ASN A 152 -7.33 -10.33 -15.17
N PRO A 153 -8.23 -9.47 -15.71
CA PRO A 153 -7.87 -8.20 -16.32
C PRO A 153 -7.33 -7.16 -15.32
N ARG A 154 -7.44 -7.41 -14.01
CA ARG A 154 -6.84 -6.54 -12.99
C ARG A 154 -5.32 -6.73 -12.97
N GLY A 155 -4.57 -5.63 -12.85
CA GLY A 155 -3.11 -5.67 -12.86
C GLY A 155 -2.49 -5.75 -14.25
N ALA A 156 -3.28 -5.60 -15.34
CA ALA A 156 -2.77 -5.60 -16.70
C ALA A 156 -1.93 -4.35 -17.07
N ASP A 157 -1.80 -3.40 -16.16
CA ASP A 157 -0.99 -2.18 -16.28
C ASP A 157 0.49 -2.40 -15.95
N VAL A 158 0.86 -3.56 -15.40
CA VAL A 158 2.24 -3.93 -15.07
C VAL A 158 2.59 -5.32 -15.62
N SER A 159 3.89 -5.63 -15.71
CA SER A 159 4.35 -6.97 -16.13
C SER A 159 3.96 -8.05 -15.12
N VAL A 160 3.86 -9.30 -15.57
CA VAL A 160 3.61 -10.45 -14.69
C VAL A 160 4.65 -10.59 -13.57
N VAL A 161 5.88 -10.14 -13.81
CA VAL A 161 6.94 -10.10 -12.79
C VAL A 161 6.56 -9.17 -11.65
N LEU A 162 6.10 -7.95 -11.97
CA LEU A 162 5.72 -6.94 -10.98
C LEU A 162 4.33 -7.18 -10.38
N ASP A 163 3.46 -7.94 -11.01
CA ASP A 163 2.14 -8.23 -10.46
C ASP A 163 2.12 -9.52 -9.62
N LEU A 164 2.63 -10.62 -10.15
CA LEU A 164 2.52 -11.95 -9.54
C LEU A 164 3.85 -12.47 -8.99
N MET A 165 4.92 -12.49 -9.81
CA MET A 165 6.20 -13.07 -9.42
C MET A 165 6.88 -12.31 -8.29
N ILE A 166 6.57 -11.03 -8.11
CA ILE A 166 7.09 -10.20 -7.02
C ILE A 166 6.81 -10.81 -5.63
N HIS A 167 5.69 -11.51 -5.48
CA HIS A 167 5.35 -12.19 -4.22
C HIS A 167 6.28 -13.36 -3.94
N ASP A 168 6.64 -14.13 -4.98
CA ASP A 168 7.54 -15.28 -4.84
C ASP A 168 8.98 -14.80 -4.61
N LEU A 169 9.41 -13.76 -5.33
CA LEU A 169 10.72 -13.12 -5.14
C LEU A 169 10.90 -12.51 -3.75
N ASP A 170 9.81 -12.06 -3.13
CA ASP A 170 9.85 -11.46 -1.79
C ASP A 170 9.96 -12.50 -0.67
N ILE A 171 9.52 -13.74 -0.94
CA ILE A 171 9.49 -14.83 0.04
C ILE A 171 10.79 -15.66 0.01
N VAL A 172 11.42 -15.77 -1.16
CA VAL A 172 12.64 -16.56 -1.39
C VAL A 172 13.88 -15.77 -1.02
#